data_b022a808a774d206c1b4274998425b24
#
_entry.id   b022a808a774d206c1b4274998425b24
#
_cell.length_a   1.000
_cell.length_b   1.000
_cell.length_c   1.000
_cell.angle_alpha   90.00
_cell.angle_beta   90.00
_cell.angle_gamma   90.00
#
_symmetry.space_group_name_H-M   'P 1'
#
loop_
_entity.id
_entity.type
_entity.pdbx_description
1 polymer ?
#
loop_
_entity_poly.entity_id
_entity_poly.type
_entity_poly.pdbx_seq_one_letter_code
_entity_poly.pdbx_strand_id
1 'polypeptide(L)'
;DVAKLGSDIKSLEASKEVLSNSIEAFRRGSVAINSEQVLASSVIRPGLSSQETKEAIYGILQRAELQARNLLYLPTKGDLGDAVIEVTQSDIDNLIDSVKDGSSYVVRILSTRNYLRRETKVSIAADVILNKKVFNKGEVIASLQFKPSLQPQETAERVSRLFSLVRFRANSKEVLPDPITGNLGSFSNEALSDLMQTIGAYKTNYEIRAVAKDS
;
A
#
# COMPACT_ATOMS: atom_id res chain seq x y z
N ASP A 1 54.67 22.43 2.25
CA ASP A 1 53.38 22.94 1.74
C ASP A 1 52.54 21.91 1.05
N VAL A 2 53.08 21.03 0.19
CA VAL A 2 52.34 19.95 -0.50
C VAL A 2 51.81 18.91 0.51
N ALA A 3 52.61 18.56 1.53
CA ALA A 3 52.20 17.60 2.55
C ALA A 3 51.04 18.15 3.43
N LYS A 4 51.01 19.45 3.70
CA LYS A 4 49.91 20.10 4.44
C LYS A 4 48.65 20.14 3.62
N LEU A 5 48.73 20.47 2.32
CA LEU A 5 47.58 20.41 1.41
C LEU A 5 47.00 19.01 1.31
N GLY A 6 47.82 17.97 1.23
CA GLY A 6 47.40 16.58 1.19
C GLY A 6 46.69 16.14 2.47
N SER A 7 47.11 16.63 3.65
CA SER A 7 46.46 16.41 4.93
C SER A 7 45.11 17.12 4.99
N ASP A 8 45.05 18.37 4.51
CA ASP A 8 43.84 19.20 4.53
C ASP A 8 42.78 18.61 3.58
N ILE A 9 43.17 18.08 2.41
CA ILE A 9 42.28 17.39 1.47
C ILE A 9 41.66 16.13 2.11
N LYS A 10 42.50 15.29 2.74
CA LYS A 10 42.00 14.08 3.43
C LYS A 10 41.05 14.42 4.59
N SER A 11 41.32 15.47 5.33
CA SER A 11 40.43 15.93 6.40
C SER A 11 39.10 16.44 5.87
N LEU A 12 39.10 17.16 4.75
CA LEU A 12 37.88 17.64 4.07
C LEU A 12 37.07 16.50 3.49
N GLU A 13 37.70 15.50 2.87
CA GLU A 13 37.02 14.32 2.35
C GLU A 13 36.37 13.50 3.46
N ALA A 14 37.06 13.28 4.58
CA ALA A 14 36.49 12.61 5.75
C ALA A 14 35.31 13.40 6.34
N SER A 15 35.43 14.73 6.45
CA SER A 15 34.35 15.58 6.93
C SER A 15 33.13 15.57 6.01
N LYS A 16 33.36 15.55 4.69
CA LYS A 16 32.30 15.43 3.69
C LYS A 16 31.55 14.11 3.81
N GLU A 17 32.27 13.00 4.01
CA GLU A 17 31.69 11.67 4.17
C GLU A 17 30.83 11.58 5.46
N VAL A 18 31.35 12.06 6.58
CA VAL A 18 30.61 12.13 7.85
C VAL A 18 29.34 12.98 7.72
N LEU A 19 29.44 14.14 7.06
CA LEU A 19 28.30 15.02 6.84
C LEU A 19 27.27 14.36 5.92
N SER A 20 27.69 13.71 4.84
CA SER A 20 26.83 12.98 3.91
C SER A 20 26.06 11.87 4.63
N ASN A 21 26.75 11.06 5.43
CA ASN A 21 26.15 10.00 6.23
C ASN A 21 25.16 10.54 7.29
N SER A 22 25.49 11.68 7.90
CA SER A 22 24.60 12.33 8.87
C SER A 22 23.34 12.89 8.22
N ILE A 23 23.45 13.50 7.03
CA ILE A 23 22.31 13.97 6.23
C ILE A 23 21.43 12.79 5.81
N GLU A 24 22.02 11.68 5.41
CA GLU A 24 21.28 10.49 5.00
C GLU A 24 20.55 9.83 6.20
N ALA A 25 21.19 9.75 7.36
CA ALA A 25 20.56 9.29 8.59
C ALA A 25 19.41 10.19 9.04
N PHE A 26 19.60 11.53 8.94
CA PHE A 26 18.56 12.51 9.23
C PHE A 26 17.39 12.39 8.25
N ARG A 27 17.66 12.21 6.96
CA ARG A 27 16.63 11.99 5.93
C ARG A 27 15.82 10.73 6.21
N ARG A 28 16.45 9.61 6.56
CA ARG A 28 15.74 8.35 6.91
C ARG A 28 14.81 8.53 8.11
N GLY A 29 15.20 9.31 9.11
CA GLY A 29 14.36 9.60 10.29
C GLY A 29 13.26 10.63 10.06
N SER A 30 13.30 11.36 8.95
CA SER A 30 12.37 12.45 8.63
C SER A 30 11.48 12.17 7.42
N VAL A 31 11.61 11.00 6.78
CA VAL A 31 10.78 10.63 5.62
C VAL A 31 9.32 10.53 6.05
N ALA A 32 8.48 11.32 5.41
CA ALA A 32 7.05 11.36 5.61
C ALA A 32 6.28 10.56 4.55
N ILE A 33 6.80 10.54 3.33
CA ILE A 33 6.27 9.75 2.22
C ILE A 33 7.43 8.96 1.63
N ASN A 34 7.30 7.64 1.55
CA ASN A 34 8.30 6.78 0.92
C ASN A 34 8.11 6.75 -0.60
N SER A 35 9.19 6.47 -1.34
CA SER A 35 9.12 6.16 -2.76
C SER A 35 8.14 4.99 -3.01
N GLU A 36 7.34 5.09 -4.06
CA GLU A 36 6.31 4.12 -4.45
C GLU A 36 5.18 3.92 -3.41
N GLN A 37 5.09 4.82 -2.44
CA GLN A 37 3.98 4.82 -1.49
C GLN A 37 2.68 5.19 -2.19
N VAL A 38 1.65 4.36 -2.02
CA VAL A 38 0.31 4.64 -2.54
C VAL A 38 -0.33 5.78 -1.74
N LEU A 39 -0.63 6.89 -2.40
CA LEU A 39 -1.30 8.05 -1.83
C LEU A 39 -2.83 7.95 -1.95
N ALA A 40 -3.30 7.38 -3.05
CA ALA A 40 -4.72 7.07 -3.26
C ALA A 40 -4.88 5.88 -4.19
N SER A 41 -5.98 5.16 -4.03
CA SER A 41 -6.38 4.08 -4.91
C SER A 41 -7.90 4.08 -5.09
N SER A 42 -8.35 3.66 -6.27
CA SER A 42 -9.78 3.46 -6.53
C SER A 42 -10.01 2.50 -7.69
N VAL A 43 -11.18 1.89 -7.70
CA VAL A 43 -11.64 1.08 -8.82
C VAL A 43 -12.43 1.95 -9.78
N ILE A 44 -12.00 1.98 -11.04
CA ILE A 44 -12.78 2.51 -12.15
C ILE A 44 -13.68 1.38 -12.63
N ARG A 45 -14.99 1.59 -12.54
CA ARG A 45 -15.99 0.58 -12.93
C ARG A 45 -16.14 0.52 -14.45
N PRO A 46 -16.53 -0.63 -15.00
CA PRO A 46 -16.81 -0.73 -16.43
C PRO A 46 -18.06 0.08 -16.78
N GLY A 47 -18.12 0.57 -18.02
CA GLY A 47 -19.31 1.22 -18.58
C GLY A 47 -19.54 2.67 -18.15
N LEU A 48 -18.55 3.32 -17.52
CA LEU A 48 -18.62 4.76 -17.24
C LEU A 48 -18.55 5.57 -18.55
N SER A 49 -19.32 6.67 -18.61
CA SER A 49 -19.16 7.67 -19.64
C SER A 49 -17.82 8.40 -19.51
N SER A 50 -17.39 9.10 -20.58
CA SER A 50 -16.16 9.89 -20.54
C SER A 50 -16.16 10.93 -19.42
N GLN A 51 -17.31 11.54 -19.14
CA GLN A 51 -17.43 12.52 -18.07
C GLN A 51 -17.30 11.90 -16.69
N GLU A 52 -17.98 10.76 -16.44
CA GLU A 52 -17.89 10.02 -15.17
C GLU A 52 -16.47 9.47 -14.92
N THR A 53 -15.80 9.00 -15.98
CA THR A 53 -14.40 8.56 -15.90
C THR A 53 -13.49 9.71 -15.49
N LYS A 54 -13.69 10.88 -16.11
CA LYS A 54 -12.93 12.09 -15.78
C LYS A 54 -13.14 12.52 -14.32
N GLU A 55 -14.38 12.55 -13.86
CA GLU A 55 -14.73 12.86 -12.46
C GLU A 55 -14.11 11.86 -11.48
N ALA A 56 -14.15 10.57 -11.81
CA ALA A 56 -13.52 9.54 -11.00
C ALA A 56 -12.00 9.74 -10.87
N ILE A 57 -11.31 10.05 -11.98
CA ILE A 57 -9.87 10.33 -11.97
C ILE A 57 -9.55 11.56 -11.14
N TYR A 58 -10.27 12.68 -11.32
CA TYR A 58 -10.08 13.86 -10.49
C TYR A 58 -10.34 13.57 -9.00
N GLY A 59 -11.35 12.76 -8.69
CA GLY A 59 -11.62 12.33 -7.32
C GLY A 59 -10.48 11.51 -6.71
N ILE A 60 -9.78 10.69 -7.50
CA ILE A 60 -8.58 9.96 -7.02
C ILE A 60 -7.45 10.94 -6.75
N LEU A 61 -7.18 11.89 -7.65
CA LEU A 61 -6.14 12.90 -7.50
C LEU A 61 -6.40 13.81 -6.28
N GLN A 62 -7.64 14.21 -6.04
CA GLN A 62 -8.00 14.98 -4.84
C GLN A 62 -7.71 14.20 -3.54
N ARG A 63 -8.01 12.90 -3.50
CA ARG A 63 -7.68 12.06 -2.35
C ARG A 63 -6.16 11.93 -2.16
N ALA A 64 -5.41 11.79 -3.25
CA ALA A 64 -3.94 11.75 -3.22
C ALA A 64 -3.37 13.07 -2.68
N GLU A 65 -3.90 14.22 -3.11
CA GLU A 65 -3.55 15.55 -2.61
C GLU A 65 -3.77 15.66 -1.10
N LEU A 66 -4.96 15.29 -0.61
CA LEU A 66 -5.27 15.33 0.82
C LEU A 66 -4.38 14.40 1.64
N GLN A 67 -4.10 13.21 1.13
CA GLN A 67 -3.23 12.25 1.80
C GLN A 67 -1.77 12.76 1.85
N ALA A 68 -1.27 13.32 0.76
CA ALA A 68 0.05 13.92 0.73
C ALA A 68 0.18 15.06 1.74
N ARG A 69 -0.81 15.96 1.81
CA ARG A 69 -0.86 17.04 2.81
C ARG A 69 -0.82 16.50 4.25
N ASN A 70 -1.63 15.49 4.55
CA ASN A 70 -1.65 14.86 5.87
C ASN A 70 -0.28 14.30 6.26
N LEU A 71 0.33 13.52 5.38
CA LEU A 71 1.63 12.89 5.63
C LEU A 71 2.76 13.92 5.79
N LEU A 72 2.70 15.02 5.03
CA LEU A 72 3.69 16.09 5.07
C LEU A 72 3.44 17.12 6.19
N TYR A 73 2.34 16.98 6.95
CA TYR A 73 1.90 17.95 7.97
C TYR A 73 1.62 19.34 7.41
N LEU A 74 1.02 19.40 6.21
CA LEU A 74 0.57 20.64 5.57
C LEU A 74 -0.93 20.89 5.87
N PRO A 75 -1.41 22.15 5.73
CA PRO A 75 -2.83 22.46 5.90
C PRO A 75 -3.73 21.62 4.98
N THR A 76 -4.82 21.08 5.54
CA THR A 76 -5.81 20.27 4.80
C THR A 76 -7.18 20.94 4.75
N LYS A 77 -7.34 22.06 5.47
CA LYS A 77 -8.56 22.88 5.55
C LYS A 77 -8.19 24.37 5.54
N GLY A 78 -9.15 25.21 5.15
CA GLY A 78 -8.95 26.67 5.07
C GLY A 78 -8.21 27.08 3.80
N ASP A 79 -7.29 28.02 3.93
CA ASP A 79 -6.40 28.41 2.80
C ASP A 79 -5.36 27.30 2.59
N LEU A 80 -5.58 26.48 1.57
CA LEU A 80 -4.73 25.34 1.23
C LEU A 80 -3.45 25.75 0.50
N GLY A 81 -3.37 26.97 0.00
CA GLY A 81 -2.28 27.41 -0.89
C GLY A 81 -2.22 26.60 -2.18
N ASP A 82 -1.03 26.50 -2.77
CA ASP A 82 -0.79 25.75 -4.02
C ASP A 82 -1.01 24.25 -3.85
N ALA A 83 -1.37 23.57 -4.96
CA ALA A 83 -1.44 22.12 -5.01
C ALA A 83 -0.09 21.48 -4.65
N VAL A 84 -0.15 20.43 -3.81
CA VAL A 84 1.03 19.71 -3.35
C VAL A 84 1.44 18.63 -4.34
N ILE A 85 0.48 17.87 -4.90
CA ILE A 85 0.80 16.90 -5.95
C ILE A 85 1.09 17.60 -7.27
N GLU A 86 2.18 17.18 -7.92
CA GLU A 86 2.57 17.67 -9.24
C GLU A 86 2.08 16.69 -10.30
N VAL A 87 1.12 17.16 -11.12
CA VAL A 87 0.55 16.41 -12.23
C VAL A 87 0.24 17.39 -13.37
N THR A 88 0.61 17.02 -14.59
CA THR A 88 0.31 17.82 -15.76
C THR A 88 -1.06 17.46 -16.34
N GLN A 89 -1.65 18.36 -17.12
CA GLN A 89 -2.90 18.06 -17.85
C GLN A 89 -2.69 16.86 -18.80
N SER A 90 -1.52 16.77 -19.42
CA SER A 90 -1.17 15.63 -20.29
C SER A 90 -1.15 14.31 -19.54
N ASP A 91 -0.65 14.28 -18.30
CA ASP A 91 -0.67 13.05 -17.47
C ASP A 91 -2.10 12.64 -17.14
N ILE A 92 -2.95 13.62 -16.83
CA ILE A 92 -4.38 13.37 -16.56
C ILE A 92 -5.08 12.81 -17.80
N ASP A 93 -4.85 13.41 -18.96
CA ASP A 93 -5.46 12.98 -20.22
C ASP A 93 -4.99 11.58 -20.61
N ASN A 94 -3.70 11.27 -20.45
CA ASN A 94 -3.14 9.93 -20.66
C ASN A 94 -3.75 8.91 -19.70
N LEU A 95 -3.96 9.28 -18.44
CA LEU A 95 -4.58 8.41 -17.44
C LEU A 95 -6.04 8.11 -17.79
N ILE A 96 -6.82 9.12 -18.22
CA ILE A 96 -8.19 8.95 -18.69
C ILE A 96 -8.20 8.01 -19.91
N ASP A 97 -7.30 8.24 -20.85
CA ASP A 97 -7.20 7.43 -22.07
C ASP A 97 -6.86 5.97 -21.80
N SER A 98 -6.08 5.70 -20.75
CA SER A 98 -5.69 4.34 -20.38
C SER A 98 -6.81 3.48 -19.80
N VAL A 99 -7.93 4.08 -19.37
CA VAL A 99 -9.06 3.40 -18.74
C VAL A 99 -10.38 3.53 -19.51
N LYS A 100 -10.35 4.09 -20.73
CA LYS A 100 -11.55 4.40 -21.52
C LYS A 100 -12.13 3.22 -22.33
N ASP A 101 -11.47 2.07 -22.34
CA ASP A 101 -11.89 0.90 -23.14
C ASP A 101 -13.13 0.19 -22.58
N GLY A 102 -13.69 0.67 -21.47
CA GLY A 102 -14.86 0.11 -20.83
C GLY A 102 -14.59 -1.09 -19.91
N SER A 103 -13.33 -1.45 -19.70
CA SER A 103 -12.93 -2.46 -18.72
C SER A 103 -12.91 -1.89 -17.30
N SER A 104 -12.82 -2.78 -16.30
CA SER A 104 -12.63 -2.35 -14.92
C SER A 104 -11.14 -2.24 -14.60
N TYR A 105 -10.73 -1.15 -13.96
CA TYR A 105 -9.34 -0.90 -13.58
C TYR A 105 -9.20 -0.52 -12.12
N VAL A 106 -8.09 -0.93 -11.51
CA VAL A 106 -7.61 -0.33 -10.26
C VAL A 106 -6.60 0.74 -10.63
N VAL A 107 -6.88 1.98 -10.26
CA VAL A 107 -5.97 3.12 -10.44
C VAL A 107 -5.35 3.45 -9.10
N ARG A 108 -4.01 3.49 -9.04
CA ARG A 108 -3.23 3.87 -7.87
C ARG A 108 -2.39 5.11 -8.19
N ILE A 109 -2.35 6.05 -7.28
CA ILE A 109 -1.47 7.22 -7.35
C ILE A 109 -0.35 7.00 -6.37
N LEU A 110 0.89 6.95 -6.86
CA LEU A 110 2.08 6.67 -6.08
C LEU A 110 3.03 7.87 -6.09
N SER A 111 3.76 8.03 -4.99
CA SER A 111 4.90 8.94 -4.94
C SER A 111 6.07 8.40 -5.76
N THR A 112 6.81 9.27 -6.46
CA THR A 112 7.95 8.86 -7.31
C THR A 112 9.27 8.76 -6.54
N ARG A 113 9.36 9.35 -5.35
CA ARG A 113 10.55 9.37 -4.49
C ARG A 113 10.18 9.54 -3.01
N ASN A 114 11.19 9.52 -2.15
CA ASN A 114 11.01 9.87 -0.74
C ASN A 114 10.82 11.38 -0.57
N TYR A 115 9.88 11.77 0.30
CA TYR A 115 9.61 13.15 0.69
C TYR A 115 9.72 13.33 2.18
N LEU A 116 10.30 14.45 2.60
CA LEU A 116 10.46 14.83 4.00
C LEU A 116 9.23 15.60 4.48
N ARG A 117 9.04 15.65 5.80
CA ARG A 117 8.00 16.50 6.41
C ARG A 117 8.17 17.95 5.96
N ARG A 118 7.04 18.60 5.67
CA ARG A 118 6.96 20.00 5.21
C ARG A 118 7.51 20.27 3.80
N GLU A 119 7.89 19.26 3.04
CA GLU A 119 8.03 19.48 1.61
C GLU A 119 6.67 19.85 1.02
N THR A 120 6.67 20.78 0.07
CA THR A 120 5.42 21.38 -0.46
C THR A 120 5.04 20.85 -1.83
N LYS A 121 5.87 20.01 -2.44
CA LYS A 121 5.65 19.43 -3.76
C LYS A 121 5.97 17.95 -3.75
N VAL A 122 5.05 17.17 -4.32
CA VAL A 122 5.15 15.70 -4.45
C VAL A 122 4.90 15.32 -5.90
N SER A 123 5.92 14.83 -6.57
CA SER A 123 5.77 14.24 -7.90
C SER A 123 5.13 12.86 -7.77
N ILE A 124 4.14 12.61 -8.60
CA ILE A 124 3.35 11.38 -8.57
C ILE A 124 3.46 10.60 -9.87
N ALA A 125 3.20 9.30 -9.79
CA ALA A 125 2.97 8.42 -10.93
C ALA A 125 1.62 7.72 -10.77
N ALA A 126 0.94 7.47 -11.88
CA ALA A 126 -0.26 6.66 -11.90
C ALA A 126 0.08 5.22 -12.33
N ASP A 127 -0.45 4.24 -11.59
CA ASP A 127 -0.37 2.83 -11.92
C ASP A 127 -1.80 2.34 -12.21
N VAL A 128 -1.99 1.76 -13.40
CA VAL A 128 -3.29 1.33 -13.91
C VAL A 128 -3.26 -0.18 -14.11
N ILE A 129 -4.03 -0.90 -13.32
CA ILE A 129 -4.04 -2.35 -13.30
C ILE A 129 -5.43 -2.84 -13.69
N LEU A 130 -5.51 -3.76 -14.65
CA LEU A 130 -6.79 -4.39 -15.02
C LEU A 130 -7.38 -5.10 -13.79
N ASN A 131 -8.59 -4.68 -13.40
CA ASN A 131 -9.30 -5.29 -12.28
C ASN A 131 -10.02 -6.56 -12.75
N LYS A 132 -9.40 -7.69 -12.49
CA LYS A 132 -9.96 -9.02 -12.84
C LYS A 132 -10.35 -9.77 -11.57
N LYS A 133 -11.44 -10.53 -11.65
CA LYS A 133 -11.84 -11.41 -10.56
C LYS A 133 -10.80 -12.53 -10.38
N VAL A 134 -10.18 -12.57 -9.21
CA VAL A 134 -9.09 -13.50 -8.89
C VAL A 134 -9.62 -14.79 -8.26
N PHE A 135 -10.61 -14.69 -7.38
CA PHE A 135 -11.28 -15.82 -6.73
C PHE A 135 -12.79 -15.74 -6.92
N ASN A 136 -13.44 -16.91 -7.01
CA ASN A 136 -14.89 -16.96 -7.00
C ASN A 136 -15.42 -16.98 -5.56
N LYS A 137 -16.63 -16.48 -5.36
CA LYS A 137 -17.30 -16.56 -4.06
C LYS A 137 -17.37 -18.01 -3.57
N GLY A 138 -16.95 -18.25 -2.33
CA GLY A 138 -16.90 -19.57 -1.73
C GLY A 138 -15.73 -20.44 -2.17
N GLU A 139 -14.85 -19.96 -3.07
CA GLU A 139 -13.64 -20.67 -3.47
C GLU A 139 -12.71 -20.84 -2.26
N VAL A 140 -12.24 -22.08 -2.02
CA VAL A 140 -11.31 -22.35 -0.92
C VAL A 140 -9.92 -21.87 -1.30
N ILE A 141 -9.47 -20.82 -0.62
CA ILE A 141 -8.13 -20.24 -0.82
C ILE A 141 -7.08 -21.12 -0.17
N ALA A 142 -7.31 -21.56 1.07
CA ALA A 142 -6.42 -22.46 1.80
C ALA A 142 -7.21 -23.24 2.84
N SER A 143 -6.69 -24.40 3.24
CA SER A 143 -7.26 -25.19 4.32
C SER A 143 -6.17 -25.90 5.13
N LEU A 144 -6.44 -26.17 6.40
CA LEU A 144 -5.61 -26.96 7.28
C LEU A 144 -6.46 -27.88 8.16
N GLN A 145 -5.91 -29.08 8.44
CA GLN A 145 -6.50 -30.04 9.37
C GLN A 145 -6.11 -29.71 10.80
N PHE A 146 -7.05 -29.82 11.71
CA PHE A 146 -6.88 -29.59 13.14
C PHE A 146 -7.31 -30.81 13.96
N LYS A 147 -6.64 -31.05 15.08
CA LYS A 147 -6.97 -32.10 16.04
C LYS A 147 -7.59 -31.48 17.28
N PRO A 148 -8.57 -32.12 17.92
CA PRO A 148 -9.24 -31.57 19.11
C PRO A 148 -8.34 -31.47 20.36
N SER A 149 -7.24 -32.20 20.38
CA SER A 149 -6.29 -32.27 21.49
C SER A 149 -5.16 -31.24 21.42
N LEU A 150 -5.18 -30.31 20.46
CA LEU A 150 -4.15 -29.28 20.35
C LEU A 150 -4.21 -28.31 21.54
N GLN A 151 -3.04 -27.97 22.08
CA GLN A 151 -2.92 -26.91 23.07
C GLN A 151 -3.29 -25.54 22.41
N PRO A 152 -3.77 -24.56 23.21
CA PRO A 152 -4.14 -23.24 22.68
C PRO A 152 -3.03 -22.58 21.84
N GLN A 153 -1.77 -22.72 22.26
CA GLN A 153 -0.63 -22.19 21.53
C GLN A 153 -0.43 -22.88 20.17
N GLU A 154 -0.51 -24.20 20.11
CA GLU A 154 -0.40 -24.96 18.86
C GLU A 154 -1.54 -24.63 17.90
N THR A 155 -2.74 -24.39 18.45
CA THR A 155 -3.91 -23.95 17.68
C THR A 155 -3.65 -22.58 17.06
N ALA A 156 -3.15 -21.62 17.84
CA ALA A 156 -2.82 -20.28 17.34
C ALA A 156 -1.73 -20.31 16.25
N GLU A 157 -0.69 -21.14 16.42
CA GLU A 157 0.36 -21.33 15.42
C GLU A 157 -0.19 -21.90 14.10
N ARG A 158 -1.11 -22.88 14.18
CA ARG A 158 -1.76 -23.45 13.00
C ARG A 158 -2.68 -22.46 12.29
N VAL A 159 -3.42 -21.64 13.02
CA VAL A 159 -4.23 -20.56 12.46
C VAL A 159 -3.32 -19.53 11.77
N SER A 160 -2.23 -19.14 12.39
CA SER A 160 -1.22 -18.26 11.79
C SER A 160 -0.64 -18.83 10.50
N ARG A 161 -0.39 -20.15 10.46
CA ARG A 161 0.08 -20.86 9.26
C ARG A 161 -0.99 -20.86 8.16
N LEU A 162 -2.26 -21.03 8.50
CA LEU A 162 -3.36 -20.92 7.53
C LEU A 162 -3.39 -19.54 6.89
N PHE A 163 -3.25 -18.46 7.67
CA PHE A 163 -3.18 -17.10 7.14
C PHE A 163 -1.96 -16.86 6.25
N SER A 164 -0.83 -17.47 6.58
CA SER A 164 0.36 -17.41 5.73
C SER A 164 0.14 -18.09 4.38
N LEU A 165 -0.57 -19.23 4.36
CA LEU A 165 -0.95 -19.93 3.13
C LEU A 165 -1.93 -19.11 2.29
N VAL A 166 -2.91 -18.44 2.93
CA VAL A 166 -3.85 -17.54 2.24
C VAL A 166 -3.08 -16.40 1.57
N ARG A 167 -2.19 -15.73 2.30
CA ARG A 167 -1.35 -14.64 1.75
C ARG A 167 -0.48 -15.12 0.60
N PHE A 168 0.16 -16.27 0.74
CA PHE A 168 0.97 -16.85 -0.32
C PHE A 168 0.15 -17.10 -1.60
N ARG A 169 -1.03 -17.71 -1.48
CA ARG A 169 -1.91 -17.97 -2.63
C ARG A 169 -2.50 -16.68 -3.24
N ALA A 170 -2.86 -15.70 -2.42
CA ALA A 170 -3.32 -14.42 -2.90
C ALA A 170 -2.22 -13.69 -3.68
N ASN A 171 -0.99 -13.66 -3.16
CA ASN A 171 0.17 -13.09 -3.85
C ASN A 171 0.46 -13.81 -5.18
N SER A 172 0.45 -15.14 -5.21
CA SER A 172 0.72 -15.91 -6.42
C SER A 172 -0.35 -15.75 -7.50
N LYS A 173 -1.53 -15.26 -7.14
CA LYS A 173 -2.60 -14.88 -8.07
C LYS A 173 -2.68 -13.37 -8.33
N GLU A 174 -1.68 -12.61 -7.91
CA GLU A 174 -1.59 -11.16 -8.13
C GLU A 174 -2.75 -10.37 -7.50
N VAL A 175 -3.29 -10.83 -6.37
CA VAL A 175 -4.23 -10.03 -5.58
C VAL A 175 -3.52 -8.81 -5.05
N LEU A 176 -4.07 -7.63 -5.32
CA LEU A 176 -3.49 -6.38 -4.83
C LEU A 176 -3.67 -6.25 -3.32
N PRO A 177 -2.61 -5.90 -2.58
CA PRO A 177 -2.75 -5.59 -1.16
C PRO A 177 -3.59 -4.31 -0.96
N ASP A 178 -4.21 -4.21 0.21
CA ASP A 178 -4.86 -2.96 0.64
C ASP A 178 -3.83 -1.82 0.63
N PRO A 179 -4.11 -0.71 -0.05
CA PRO A 179 -3.12 0.36 -0.25
C PRO A 179 -2.74 1.11 1.03
N ILE A 180 -3.55 1.03 2.08
CA ILE A 180 -3.31 1.72 3.35
C ILE A 180 -2.55 0.82 4.32
N THR A 181 -3.01 -0.43 4.46
CA THR A 181 -2.45 -1.37 5.45
C THR A 181 -1.36 -2.28 4.88
N GLY A 182 -1.25 -2.37 3.55
CA GLY A 182 -0.35 -3.31 2.86
C GLY A 182 -0.74 -4.78 3.03
N ASN A 183 -1.88 -5.07 3.62
CA ASN A 183 -2.31 -6.43 3.92
C ASN A 183 -3.12 -7.03 2.77
N LEU A 184 -2.93 -8.33 2.55
CA LEU A 184 -3.77 -9.14 1.66
C LEU A 184 -4.92 -9.73 2.49
N GLY A 185 -6.07 -9.08 2.42
CA GLY A 185 -7.23 -9.41 3.21
C GLY A 185 -7.11 -8.96 4.68
N SER A 186 -8.23 -8.73 5.31
CA SER A 186 -8.31 -8.39 6.72
C SER A 186 -9.27 -9.33 7.43
N PHE A 187 -8.90 -9.72 8.63
CA PHE A 187 -9.80 -10.39 9.57
C PHE A 187 -10.04 -9.45 10.74
N SER A 188 -11.29 -9.25 11.13
CA SER A 188 -11.58 -8.48 12.33
C SER A 188 -11.11 -9.25 13.57
N ASN A 189 -10.71 -8.54 14.62
CA ASN A 189 -10.36 -9.15 15.91
C ASN A 189 -11.53 -9.97 16.47
N GLU A 190 -12.76 -9.54 16.21
CA GLU A 190 -13.99 -10.23 16.58
C GLU A 190 -14.12 -11.58 15.86
N ALA A 191 -13.94 -11.61 14.54
CA ALA A 191 -13.96 -12.85 13.76
C ALA A 191 -12.85 -13.84 14.18
N LEU A 192 -11.68 -13.34 14.58
CA LEU A 192 -10.60 -14.16 15.15
C LEU A 192 -10.97 -14.72 16.52
N SER A 193 -11.57 -13.93 17.40
CA SER A 193 -12.03 -14.36 18.71
C SER A 193 -13.10 -15.43 18.59
N ASP A 194 -14.10 -15.23 17.75
CA ASP A 194 -15.17 -16.19 17.48
C ASP A 194 -14.61 -17.50 16.90
N LEU A 195 -13.65 -17.40 15.97
CA LEU A 195 -12.96 -18.56 15.43
C LEU A 195 -12.27 -19.36 16.54
N MET A 196 -11.51 -18.71 17.44
CA MET A 196 -10.78 -19.37 18.52
C MET A 196 -11.72 -20.02 19.53
N GLN A 197 -12.85 -19.40 19.86
CA GLN A 197 -13.88 -20.00 20.71
C GLN A 197 -14.52 -21.22 20.04
N THR A 198 -14.85 -21.12 18.76
CA THR A 198 -15.47 -22.20 17.99
C THR A 198 -14.53 -23.41 17.89
N ILE A 199 -13.24 -23.17 17.65
CA ILE A 199 -12.21 -24.23 17.57
C ILE A 199 -12.16 -25.06 18.85
N GLY A 200 -12.23 -24.42 20.02
CA GLY A 200 -12.20 -25.08 21.32
C GLY A 200 -13.37 -26.03 21.61
N ALA A 201 -14.47 -25.90 20.87
CA ALA A 201 -15.68 -26.70 21.05
C ALA A 201 -15.66 -28.05 20.31
N TYR A 202 -14.79 -28.23 19.32
CA TYR A 202 -14.73 -29.47 18.53
C TYR A 202 -14.03 -30.62 19.27
N LYS A 203 -14.68 -31.79 19.26
CA LYS A 203 -14.16 -33.01 19.92
C LYS A 203 -13.60 -34.07 18.94
N THR A 204 -13.70 -33.79 17.65
CA THR A 204 -13.19 -34.66 16.56
C THR A 204 -12.24 -33.88 15.68
N ASN A 205 -11.48 -34.57 14.82
CA ASN A 205 -10.66 -33.89 13.81
C ASN A 205 -11.55 -33.04 12.90
N TYR A 206 -11.12 -31.84 12.60
CA TYR A 206 -11.85 -30.88 11.75
C TYR A 206 -10.90 -30.16 10.79
N GLU A 207 -11.46 -29.58 9.76
CA GLU A 207 -10.75 -28.77 8.79
C GLU A 207 -11.22 -27.32 8.87
N ILE A 208 -10.28 -26.40 8.93
CA ILE A 208 -10.55 -24.96 8.80
C ILE A 208 -10.22 -24.55 7.37
N ARG A 209 -11.15 -23.89 6.72
CA ARG A 209 -11.03 -23.38 5.34
C ARG A 209 -11.14 -21.88 5.33
N ALA A 210 -10.19 -21.22 4.70
CA ALA A 210 -10.31 -19.82 4.32
C ALA A 210 -10.97 -19.79 2.92
N VAL A 211 -12.11 -19.11 2.83
CA VAL A 211 -12.91 -19.02 1.60
C VAL A 211 -12.99 -17.56 1.12
N ALA A 212 -13.01 -17.36 -0.19
CA ALA A 212 -13.22 -16.05 -0.77
C ALA A 212 -14.65 -15.58 -0.49
N LYS A 213 -14.77 -14.35 0.03
CA LYS A 213 -16.03 -13.64 0.22
C LYS A 213 -16.27 -12.74 -1.00
N ASP A 214 -17.53 -12.35 -1.29
CA ASP A 214 -17.79 -11.31 -2.29
C ASP A 214 -17.15 -9.99 -1.83
N SER A 215 -16.47 -9.34 -2.75
CA SER A 215 -15.96 -7.98 -2.62
C SER A 215 -16.92 -7.01 -3.33
#